data_6efcd8e7d8c7935b740553c637fb1ae2
#
_entry.id   6efcd8e7d8c7935b740553c637fb1ae2
#
_cell.length_a   1.000
_cell.length_b   1.000
_cell.length_c   1.000
_cell.angle_alpha   90.00
_cell.angle_beta   90.00
_cell.angle_gamma   90.00
#
_symmetry.space_group_name_H-M   'P 1'
#
loop_
_entity.id
_entity.type
_entity.pdbx_description
1 polymer ?
#
loop_
_entity_poly.entity_id
_entity_poly.type
_entity_poly.pdbx_seq_one_letter_code
_entity_poly.pdbx_strand_id
1 'polypeptide(L)'
;MTTEHEPVPDESTGAPAAVPVLAVVGRPNVGKSTLVNRMIGRREAVVQDVPGVTRDRISYDATWNGRAFTVVDTGGWDPDARGLAERIRAQAEVAVTVADAVLFVVDATIGITDADEAVVKVLRKSGKPVVLAANKVDDQRTEAEAAALWNLGLGEPYPVSALHGRGSGDMLDAILAALPEPPPEAYGEVGGPRRVAIVGRPNVGKSSLLNKLAKEDRAVVDDAAGTTVDPVDELIALGGRTWRFIDTAGVRKRIKEASGHEYYASLRTNTAIERAEVCVMVVDGSQPISEQDLRIITAVAEAGRALVIAFNKWDLVDEERRYYLDREVERDLVRVPWAPRVNITARTGWHVDRLVPALDAALEGWSTRVGTGALNSFLGRLVSEHPHPVRGGKQPKILFGTQASTEPPTFVLFTSGQLEASYLRFVERRLREEFGFVGSPVHVQQRPRKKRERR
;
A
#
# COMPACT_ATOMS: atom_id res chain seq x y z
N MET A 1 -31.50 53.05 -17.07
CA MET A 1 -31.62 51.71 -16.47
C MET A 1 -30.58 50.84 -17.15
N THR A 2 -29.39 50.84 -16.58
CA THR A 2 -28.23 50.09 -17.02
C THR A 2 -28.18 48.81 -16.19
N THR A 3 -28.38 47.70 -16.83
CA THR A 3 -28.28 46.35 -16.22
C THR A 3 -26.80 45.98 -16.22
N GLU A 4 -26.20 45.95 -15.03
CA GLU A 4 -24.87 45.39 -14.78
C GLU A 4 -24.96 43.86 -14.95
N HIS A 5 -24.09 43.35 -15.81
CA HIS A 5 -23.85 41.92 -15.98
C HIS A 5 -22.82 41.48 -14.95
N GLU A 6 -23.25 40.72 -13.92
CA GLU A 6 -22.32 40.01 -13.04
C GLU A 6 -21.60 38.90 -13.83
N PRO A 7 -20.29 38.73 -13.66
CA PRO A 7 -19.56 37.63 -14.29
C PRO A 7 -19.91 36.32 -13.60
N VAL A 8 -20.32 35.35 -14.40
CA VAL A 8 -20.50 33.95 -14.00
C VAL A 8 -19.14 33.37 -13.58
N PRO A 9 -19.02 32.71 -12.41
CA PRO A 9 -17.76 32.05 -12.03
C PRO A 9 -17.49 30.87 -12.97
N ASP A 10 -16.26 30.84 -13.44
CA ASP A 10 -15.67 29.77 -14.25
C ASP A 10 -15.64 28.49 -13.40
N GLU A 11 -16.51 27.54 -13.71
CA GLU A 11 -16.48 26.17 -13.16
C GLU A 11 -15.28 25.41 -13.78
N SER A 12 -14.08 25.64 -13.25
CA SER A 12 -12.96 24.76 -13.51
C SER A 12 -13.24 23.42 -12.81
N THR A 13 -13.74 22.48 -13.59
CA THR A 13 -13.88 21.06 -13.23
C THR A 13 -12.56 20.52 -12.69
N GLY A 14 -12.45 20.42 -11.36
CA GLY A 14 -11.34 19.75 -10.68
C GLY A 14 -11.37 18.26 -11.00
N ALA A 15 -10.41 17.81 -11.82
CA ALA A 15 -10.15 16.39 -12.00
C ALA A 15 -9.71 15.77 -10.66
N PRO A 16 -10.03 14.47 -10.38
CA PRO A 16 -9.65 13.82 -9.13
C PRO A 16 -8.13 13.90 -8.95
N ALA A 17 -7.69 14.25 -7.75
CA ALA A 17 -6.29 14.37 -7.39
C ALA A 17 -5.56 13.04 -7.61
N ALA A 18 -4.90 12.92 -8.75
CA ALA A 18 -4.16 11.73 -9.13
C ALA A 18 -2.88 11.61 -8.27
N VAL A 19 -2.57 10.40 -7.82
CA VAL A 19 -1.28 10.09 -7.20
C VAL A 19 -0.17 10.53 -8.17
N PRO A 20 0.85 11.31 -7.73
CA PRO A 20 1.89 11.81 -8.60
C PRO A 20 2.60 10.69 -9.36
N VAL A 21 2.88 10.91 -10.63
CA VAL A 21 3.46 9.91 -11.53
C VAL A 21 4.92 10.25 -11.81
N LEU A 22 5.82 9.32 -11.49
CA LEU A 22 7.23 9.35 -11.83
C LEU A 22 7.49 8.44 -13.04
N ALA A 23 7.96 8.97 -14.16
CA ALA A 23 8.41 8.12 -15.26
C ALA A 23 9.92 7.87 -15.17
N VAL A 24 10.35 6.63 -15.40
CA VAL A 24 11.76 6.24 -15.43
C VAL A 24 12.20 6.06 -16.88
N VAL A 25 13.13 6.89 -17.32
CA VAL A 25 13.65 6.90 -18.70
C VAL A 25 15.16 6.71 -18.72
N GLY A 26 15.68 6.24 -19.84
CA GLY A 26 17.10 5.99 -20.05
C GLY A 26 17.30 4.83 -21.04
N ARG A 27 18.49 4.72 -21.61
CA ARG A 27 18.81 3.65 -22.56
C ARG A 27 18.75 2.25 -21.94
N PRO A 28 18.70 1.17 -22.74
CA PRO A 28 18.76 -0.20 -22.22
C PRO A 28 20.04 -0.45 -21.40
N ASN A 29 19.94 -1.32 -20.40
CA ASN A 29 21.06 -1.79 -19.55
C ASN A 29 21.73 -0.72 -18.63
N VAL A 30 21.16 0.48 -18.49
CA VAL A 30 21.62 1.45 -17.49
C VAL A 30 21.18 1.10 -16.06
N GLY A 31 20.32 0.08 -15.89
CA GLY A 31 19.86 -0.40 -14.59
C GLY A 31 18.51 0.18 -14.13
N LYS A 32 17.66 0.66 -15.06
CA LYS A 32 16.31 1.19 -14.74
C LYS A 32 15.49 0.21 -13.91
N SER A 33 15.27 -1.00 -14.40
CA SER A 33 14.44 -2.01 -13.71
C SER A 33 15.01 -2.41 -12.36
N THR A 34 16.34 -2.44 -12.21
CA THR A 34 16.99 -2.68 -10.91
C THR A 34 16.70 -1.53 -9.94
N LEU A 35 16.73 -0.29 -10.43
CA LEU A 35 16.43 0.90 -9.65
C LEU A 35 14.94 0.96 -9.27
N VAL A 36 14.05 0.68 -10.22
CA VAL A 36 12.61 0.58 -10.01
C VAL A 36 12.28 -0.48 -8.95
N ASN A 37 12.83 -1.70 -9.08
CA ASN A 37 12.65 -2.76 -8.09
C ASN A 37 13.15 -2.38 -6.68
N ARG A 38 14.15 -1.52 -6.61
CA ARG A 38 14.65 -1.00 -5.33
C ARG A 38 13.72 0.05 -4.73
N MET A 39 13.12 0.92 -5.55
CA MET A 39 12.15 1.93 -5.13
C MET A 39 10.85 1.30 -4.61
N ILE A 40 10.37 0.26 -5.31
CA ILE A 40 9.13 -0.45 -4.94
C ILE A 40 9.30 -1.25 -3.63
N GLY A 41 10.54 -1.55 -3.21
CA GLY A 41 10.77 -2.55 -2.17
C GLY A 41 10.27 -3.93 -2.65
N ARG A 42 10.46 -5.03 -1.98
CA ARG A 42 10.06 -6.37 -2.45
C ARG A 42 8.54 -6.62 -2.45
N ARG A 43 7.74 -5.71 -3.00
CA ARG A 43 6.31 -5.95 -3.28
C ARG A 43 6.17 -6.26 -4.77
N GLU A 44 5.40 -7.29 -5.07
CA GLU A 44 5.13 -7.76 -6.43
C GLU A 44 4.50 -6.65 -7.27
N ALA A 45 4.94 -6.55 -8.53
CA ALA A 45 4.41 -5.62 -9.49
C ALA A 45 2.90 -5.84 -9.68
N VAL A 46 2.11 -4.87 -9.30
CA VAL A 46 0.70 -4.83 -9.69
C VAL A 46 0.62 -4.14 -11.05
N VAL A 47 0.25 -4.90 -12.08
CA VAL A 47 -0.06 -4.34 -13.40
C VAL A 47 -1.39 -3.60 -13.27
N GLN A 48 -1.36 -2.28 -13.16
CA GLN A 48 -2.57 -1.46 -13.19
C GLN A 48 -2.72 -0.82 -14.57
N ASP A 49 -3.92 -1.00 -15.16
CA ASP A 49 -4.33 -0.24 -16.36
C ASP A 49 -4.67 1.20 -15.91
N VAL A 50 -3.77 2.13 -16.13
CA VAL A 50 -4.07 3.55 -15.97
C VAL A 50 -4.99 3.97 -17.13
N PRO A 51 -6.18 4.56 -16.91
CA PRO A 51 -7.08 5.00 -17.96
C PRO A 51 -6.38 5.99 -18.89
N GLY A 52 -6.33 5.66 -20.21
CA GLY A 52 -5.68 6.48 -21.25
C GLY A 52 -4.27 6.05 -21.64
N VAL A 53 -3.75 4.96 -21.08
CA VAL A 53 -2.43 4.40 -21.40
C VAL A 53 -2.60 3.03 -22.04
N THR A 54 -2.03 2.83 -23.23
CA THR A 54 -2.09 1.57 -24.00
C THR A 54 -1.48 0.39 -23.24
N ARG A 55 -1.94 -0.83 -23.52
CA ARG A 55 -1.81 -2.13 -22.84
C ARG A 55 -0.41 -2.63 -22.42
N ASP A 56 0.69 -1.91 -22.69
CA ASP A 56 2.07 -2.42 -22.55
C ASP A 56 2.94 -1.65 -21.55
N ARG A 57 2.35 -0.91 -20.60
CA ARG A 57 3.11 -0.17 -19.58
C ARG A 57 2.91 -0.78 -18.20
N ILE A 58 4.02 -1.08 -17.54
CA ILE A 58 4.03 -1.59 -16.19
C ILE A 58 4.16 -0.39 -15.25
N SER A 59 3.12 -0.12 -14.47
CA SER A 59 3.13 0.89 -13.40
C SER A 59 3.24 0.21 -12.04
N TYR A 60 3.93 0.86 -11.12
CA TYR A 60 4.20 0.33 -9.77
C TYR A 60 3.91 1.41 -8.74
N ASP A 61 3.27 1.05 -7.66
CA ASP A 61 3.11 1.95 -6.52
C ASP A 61 4.36 1.94 -5.65
N ALA A 62 4.88 3.09 -5.35
CA ALA A 62 6.04 3.30 -4.49
C ALA A 62 5.70 4.26 -3.36
N THR A 63 6.40 4.11 -2.24
CA THR A 63 6.26 5.01 -1.08
C THR A 63 7.64 5.36 -0.53
N TRP A 64 7.90 6.64 -0.31
CA TRP A 64 9.11 7.13 0.34
C TRP A 64 8.76 8.23 1.33
N ASN A 65 9.33 8.20 2.52
CA ASN A 65 9.06 9.16 3.61
C ASN A 65 7.55 9.44 3.85
N GLY A 66 6.73 8.38 3.71
CA GLY A 66 5.28 8.47 3.89
C GLY A 66 4.49 9.04 2.70
N ARG A 67 5.16 9.49 1.62
CA ARG A 67 4.52 9.97 0.39
C ARG A 67 4.45 8.86 -0.65
N ALA A 68 3.24 8.61 -1.15
CA ALA A 68 3.00 7.66 -2.23
C ALA A 68 3.16 8.33 -3.60
N PHE A 69 3.69 7.58 -4.57
CA PHE A 69 3.75 7.97 -5.98
C PHE A 69 3.75 6.72 -6.87
N THR A 70 3.29 6.87 -8.11
CA THR A 70 3.28 5.79 -9.08
C THR A 70 4.53 5.87 -9.96
N VAL A 71 5.28 4.78 -10.07
CA VAL A 71 6.45 4.67 -10.95
C VAL A 71 6.04 3.99 -12.24
N VAL A 72 6.29 4.62 -13.38
CA VAL A 72 6.06 4.06 -14.71
C VAL A 72 7.41 3.70 -15.33
N ASP A 73 7.67 2.39 -15.54
CA ASP A 73 8.86 1.93 -16.28
C ASP A 73 8.57 1.94 -17.77
N THR A 74 9.36 2.69 -18.53
CA THR A 74 9.25 2.75 -20.01
C THR A 74 10.04 1.66 -20.71
N GLY A 75 10.66 0.75 -20.00
CA GLY A 75 11.53 -0.30 -20.51
C GLY A 75 10.80 -1.53 -21.04
N GLY A 76 10.25 -1.50 -22.23
CA GLY A 76 9.63 -2.69 -22.81
C GLY A 76 8.89 -2.47 -24.13
N TRP A 77 8.89 -1.26 -24.66
CA TRP A 77 8.01 -0.90 -25.76
C TRP A 77 8.74 -0.73 -27.10
N ASP A 78 8.08 -1.23 -28.14
CA ASP A 78 8.10 -1.03 -29.59
C ASP A 78 9.08 -1.86 -30.44
N PRO A 79 8.54 -2.78 -31.28
CA PRO A 79 9.29 -3.50 -32.31
C PRO A 79 9.52 -2.69 -33.62
N ASP A 80 8.81 -1.57 -33.86
CA ASP A 80 8.74 -0.98 -35.22
C ASP A 80 9.61 0.27 -35.45
N ALA A 81 10.28 0.85 -34.44
CA ALA A 81 11.11 2.03 -34.64
C ALA A 81 12.49 1.71 -35.25
N ARG A 82 12.84 2.44 -36.29
CA ARG A 82 14.13 2.31 -37.02
C ARG A 82 15.26 2.99 -36.19
N GLY A 83 16.01 2.18 -35.44
CA GLY A 83 17.21 2.63 -34.71
C GLY A 83 17.02 2.79 -33.19
N LEU A 84 18.08 2.47 -32.39
CA LEU A 84 18.04 2.48 -30.94
C LEU A 84 17.77 3.88 -30.36
N ALA A 85 18.41 4.91 -30.91
CA ALA A 85 18.25 6.30 -30.42
C ALA A 85 16.83 6.83 -30.64
N GLU A 86 16.19 6.48 -31.74
CA GLU A 86 14.83 6.92 -32.07
C GLU A 86 13.78 6.25 -31.17
N ARG A 87 13.99 4.96 -30.85
CA ARG A 87 13.15 4.25 -29.86
C ARG A 87 13.23 4.86 -28.47
N ILE A 88 14.45 5.16 -28.00
CA ILE A 88 14.67 5.75 -26.68
C ILE A 88 14.06 7.16 -26.62
N ARG A 89 14.17 7.93 -27.71
CA ARG A 89 13.55 9.24 -27.83
C ARG A 89 12.02 9.15 -27.76
N ALA A 90 11.39 8.26 -28.53
CA ALA A 90 9.95 8.06 -28.53
C ALA A 90 9.44 7.62 -27.13
N GLN A 91 10.17 6.75 -26.44
CA GLN A 91 9.88 6.36 -25.07
C GLN A 91 9.91 7.55 -24.12
N ALA A 92 10.91 8.44 -24.25
CA ALA A 92 11.02 9.64 -23.43
C ALA A 92 9.88 10.63 -23.71
N GLU A 93 9.50 10.84 -24.96
CA GLU A 93 8.39 11.71 -25.37
C GLU A 93 7.06 11.25 -24.75
N VAL A 94 6.84 9.95 -24.77
CA VAL A 94 5.64 9.36 -24.17
C VAL A 94 5.68 9.44 -22.63
N ALA A 95 6.82 9.16 -22.00
CA ALA A 95 7.00 9.23 -20.56
C ALA A 95 6.69 10.64 -20.01
N VAL A 96 7.23 11.65 -20.69
CA VAL A 96 7.02 13.06 -20.36
C VAL A 96 5.55 13.47 -20.42
N THR A 97 4.77 12.88 -21.33
CA THR A 97 3.35 13.22 -21.49
C THR A 97 2.50 12.81 -20.28
N VAL A 98 2.85 11.70 -19.64
CA VAL A 98 2.03 11.10 -18.57
C VAL A 98 2.59 11.36 -17.17
N ALA A 99 3.84 11.78 -17.04
CA ALA A 99 4.52 11.94 -15.75
C ALA A 99 4.43 13.37 -15.21
N ASP A 100 4.42 13.48 -13.90
CA ASP A 100 4.58 14.75 -13.18
C ASP A 100 6.06 15.11 -13.01
N ALA A 101 6.93 14.11 -12.85
CA ALA A 101 8.38 14.24 -12.85
C ALA A 101 9.03 13.06 -13.58
N VAL A 102 10.28 13.24 -14.02
CA VAL A 102 11.02 12.21 -14.76
C VAL A 102 12.32 11.87 -14.03
N LEU A 103 12.55 10.57 -13.79
CA LEU A 103 13.84 10.04 -13.37
C LEU A 103 14.62 9.62 -14.61
N PHE A 104 15.64 10.39 -14.96
CA PHE A 104 16.54 10.05 -16.07
C PHE A 104 17.76 9.28 -15.56
N VAL A 105 17.91 8.02 -15.99
CA VAL A 105 18.95 7.11 -15.53
C VAL A 105 20.05 6.99 -16.59
N VAL A 106 21.27 7.33 -16.22
CA VAL A 106 22.49 7.24 -17.04
C VAL A 106 23.49 6.30 -16.38
N ASP A 107 24.24 5.58 -17.18
CA ASP A 107 25.33 4.72 -16.73
C ASP A 107 26.62 5.57 -16.55
N ALA A 108 27.01 5.82 -15.31
CA ALA A 108 28.17 6.64 -14.98
C ALA A 108 29.49 6.06 -15.52
N THR A 109 29.58 4.73 -15.66
CA THR A 109 30.79 4.04 -16.11
C THR A 109 31.07 4.19 -17.61
N ILE A 110 30.02 4.45 -18.41
CA ILE A 110 30.11 4.62 -19.86
C ILE A 110 30.12 6.10 -20.23
N GLY A 111 29.53 6.93 -19.38
CA GLY A 111 29.34 8.35 -19.67
C GLY A 111 28.17 8.62 -20.64
N ILE A 112 28.17 9.82 -21.22
CA ILE A 112 27.12 10.34 -22.10
C ILE A 112 27.29 9.75 -23.50
N THR A 113 26.18 9.28 -24.09
CA THR A 113 26.11 8.78 -25.47
C THR A 113 25.14 9.61 -26.29
N ASP A 114 25.17 9.50 -27.63
CA ASP A 114 24.21 10.17 -28.54
C ASP A 114 22.75 9.85 -28.21
N ALA A 115 22.51 8.63 -27.71
CA ALA A 115 21.18 8.21 -27.28
C ALA A 115 20.73 8.95 -26.00
N ASP A 116 21.64 9.20 -25.07
CA ASP A 116 21.36 9.98 -23.86
C ASP A 116 21.10 11.45 -24.21
N GLU A 117 21.88 12.03 -25.16
CA GLU A 117 21.66 13.39 -25.66
C GLU A 117 20.30 13.56 -26.36
N ALA A 118 19.83 12.54 -27.08
CA ALA A 118 18.50 12.57 -27.70
C ALA A 118 17.39 12.64 -26.64
N VAL A 119 17.52 11.92 -25.53
CA VAL A 119 16.60 12.01 -24.38
C VAL A 119 16.67 13.39 -23.73
N VAL A 120 17.87 13.92 -23.50
CA VAL A 120 18.08 15.24 -22.90
C VAL A 120 17.35 16.34 -23.68
N LYS A 121 17.38 16.29 -25.02
CA LYS A 121 16.64 17.24 -25.86
C LYS A 121 15.14 17.19 -25.62
N VAL A 122 14.57 15.99 -25.45
CA VAL A 122 13.15 15.81 -25.14
C VAL A 122 12.83 16.34 -23.74
N LEU A 123 13.62 15.97 -22.75
CA LEU A 123 13.43 16.38 -21.36
C LEU A 123 13.50 17.90 -21.18
N ARG A 124 14.49 18.56 -21.78
CA ARG A 124 14.61 20.04 -21.75
C ARG A 124 13.41 20.74 -22.40
N LYS A 125 12.89 20.18 -23.49
CA LYS A 125 11.71 20.74 -24.20
C LYS A 125 10.42 20.56 -23.42
N SER A 126 10.33 19.57 -22.57
CA SER A 126 9.11 19.22 -21.84
C SER A 126 8.74 20.17 -20.73
N GLY A 127 9.72 20.87 -20.13
CA GLY A 127 9.54 21.70 -18.94
C GLY A 127 9.20 20.92 -17.66
N LYS A 128 9.17 19.58 -17.72
CA LYS A 128 8.91 18.75 -16.52
C LYS A 128 10.12 18.72 -15.60
N PRO A 129 9.91 18.62 -14.28
CA PRO A 129 11.00 18.38 -13.33
C PRO A 129 11.74 17.08 -13.67
N VAL A 130 13.06 17.11 -13.67
CA VAL A 130 13.92 15.95 -13.99
C VAL A 130 14.88 15.71 -12.83
N VAL A 131 14.94 14.46 -12.35
CA VAL A 131 15.98 13.98 -11.45
C VAL A 131 16.95 13.14 -12.27
N LEU A 132 18.23 13.50 -12.26
CA LEU A 132 19.29 12.81 -13.00
C LEU A 132 19.98 11.77 -12.09
N ALA A 133 19.81 10.49 -12.35
CA ALA A 133 20.48 9.41 -11.64
C ALA A 133 21.71 8.92 -12.43
N ALA A 134 22.88 9.10 -11.86
CA ALA A 134 24.14 8.50 -12.32
C ALA A 134 24.26 7.11 -11.69
N ASN A 135 23.82 6.07 -12.41
CA ASN A 135 23.80 4.70 -11.88
C ASN A 135 25.13 3.97 -12.13
N LYS A 136 25.33 2.86 -11.40
CA LYS A 136 26.51 2.01 -11.37
C LYS A 136 27.73 2.68 -10.70
N VAL A 137 27.46 3.58 -9.77
CA VAL A 137 28.49 4.22 -8.93
C VAL A 137 28.74 3.33 -7.71
N ASP A 138 29.67 2.39 -7.83
CA ASP A 138 29.94 1.41 -6.79
C ASP A 138 31.12 1.83 -5.89
N ASP A 139 31.97 2.75 -6.34
CA ASP A 139 33.16 3.24 -5.63
C ASP A 139 33.34 4.77 -5.78
N GLN A 140 34.35 5.32 -5.09
CA GLN A 140 34.69 6.76 -5.13
C GLN A 140 35.22 7.22 -6.49
N ARG A 141 35.84 6.34 -7.28
CA ARG A 141 36.38 6.71 -8.59
C ARG A 141 35.22 6.97 -9.57
N THR A 142 34.24 6.06 -9.59
CA THR A 142 33.04 6.19 -10.42
C THR A 142 32.18 7.39 -9.99
N GLU A 143 32.26 7.77 -8.72
CA GLU A 143 31.56 8.97 -8.21
C GLU A 143 32.13 10.26 -8.83
N ALA A 144 33.45 10.34 -9.01
CA ALA A 144 34.05 11.48 -9.70
C ALA A 144 33.67 11.54 -11.19
N GLU A 145 33.48 10.39 -11.85
CA GLU A 145 32.99 10.30 -13.22
C GLU A 145 31.53 10.74 -13.35
N ALA A 146 30.69 10.48 -12.35
CA ALA A 146 29.31 10.93 -12.30
C ALA A 146 29.18 12.47 -12.33
N ALA A 147 30.16 13.20 -11.78
CA ALA A 147 30.17 14.65 -11.80
C ALA A 147 30.21 15.23 -13.23
N ALA A 148 30.79 14.52 -14.21
CA ALA A 148 30.79 14.94 -15.61
C ALA A 148 29.36 15.07 -16.20
N LEU A 149 28.38 14.40 -15.63
CA LEU A 149 26.98 14.46 -16.05
C LEU A 149 26.31 15.82 -15.80
N TRP A 150 26.91 16.70 -14.98
CA TRP A 150 26.49 18.12 -14.86
C TRP A 150 26.40 18.81 -16.22
N ASN A 151 27.26 18.42 -17.16
CA ASN A 151 27.25 18.99 -18.53
C ASN A 151 25.95 18.72 -19.30
N LEU A 152 25.13 17.79 -18.84
CA LEU A 152 23.78 17.55 -19.41
C LEU A 152 22.81 18.69 -19.12
N GLY A 153 23.10 19.59 -18.14
CA GLY A 153 22.28 20.74 -17.79
C GLY A 153 20.85 20.36 -17.37
N LEU A 154 20.69 19.23 -16.69
CA LEU A 154 19.43 18.73 -16.14
C LEU A 154 19.39 18.82 -14.60
N GLY A 155 20.31 19.57 -14.01
CA GLY A 155 20.48 19.66 -12.56
C GLY A 155 21.56 18.72 -12.02
N GLU A 156 21.59 18.58 -10.70
CA GLU A 156 22.56 17.76 -9.98
C GLU A 156 22.41 16.26 -10.32
N PRO A 157 23.49 15.59 -10.75
CA PRO A 157 23.47 14.16 -10.93
C PRO A 157 23.59 13.45 -9.56
N TYR A 158 22.66 12.58 -9.23
CA TYR A 158 22.68 11.76 -8.02
C TYR A 158 23.47 10.47 -8.27
N PRO A 159 24.67 10.31 -7.66
CA PRO A 159 25.43 9.08 -7.81
C PRO A 159 24.77 7.95 -7.04
N VAL A 160 24.32 6.91 -7.76
CA VAL A 160 23.61 5.77 -7.18
C VAL A 160 24.21 4.43 -7.62
N SER A 161 24.10 3.43 -6.76
CA SER A 161 24.29 2.03 -7.13
C SER A 161 22.96 1.29 -6.95
N ALA A 162 22.24 1.05 -8.03
CA ALA A 162 21.00 0.28 -8.01
C ALA A 162 21.24 -1.13 -7.45
N LEU A 163 22.41 -1.72 -7.69
CA LEU A 163 22.78 -3.06 -7.21
C LEU A 163 23.01 -3.07 -5.68
N HIS A 164 23.75 -2.10 -5.16
CA HIS A 164 24.19 -2.06 -3.75
C HIS A 164 23.33 -1.14 -2.87
N GLY A 165 22.51 -0.24 -3.45
CA GLY A 165 21.63 0.70 -2.74
C GLY A 165 22.32 1.97 -2.25
N ARG A 166 23.57 2.21 -2.67
CA ARG A 166 24.29 3.45 -2.36
C ARG A 166 23.59 4.63 -3.03
N GLY A 167 23.45 5.78 -2.33
CA GLY A 167 22.90 7.02 -2.85
C GLY A 167 21.38 6.99 -3.15
N SER A 168 20.71 5.83 -2.96
CA SER A 168 19.27 5.71 -3.29
C SER A 168 18.38 6.60 -2.43
N GLY A 169 18.77 6.89 -1.19
CA GLY A 169 18.01 7.78 -0.28
C GLY A 169 17.97 9.21 -0.80
N ASP A 170 19.13 9.79 -1.08
CA ASP A 170 19.26 11.17 -1.57
C ASP A 170 18.53 11.36 -2.91
N MET A 171 18.64 10.37 -3.81
CA MET A 171 17.89 10.36 -5.07
C MET A 171 16.36 10.31 -4.83
N LEU A 172 15.89 9.50 -3.88
CA LEU A 172 14.47 9.40 -3.56
C LEU A 172 13.94 10.68 -2.91
N ASP A 173 14.73 11.34 -2.07
CA ASP A 173 14.39 12.65 -1.50
C ASP A 173 14.28 13.71 -2.61
N ALA A 174 15.20 13.69 -3.59
CA ALA A 174 15.13 14.56 -4.76
C ALA A 174 13.90 14.29 -5.64
N ILE A 175 13.53 13.02 -5.80
CA ILE A 175 12.30 12.63 -6.51
C ILE A 175 11.07 13.22 -5.80
N LEU A 176 10.97 13.11 -4.48
CA LEU A 176 9.85 13.69 -3.74
C LEU A 176 9.80 15.22 -3.84
N ALA A 177 10.95 15.87 -3.88
CA ALA A 177 11.03 17.32 -4.09
C ALA A 177 10.61 17.75 -5.51
N ALA A 178 10.84 16.89 -6.51
CA ALA A 178 10.48 17.11 -7.90
C ALA A 178 9.01 16.80 -8.22
N LEU A 179 8.40 15.89 -7.46
CA LEU A 179 6.98 15.56 -7.61
C LEU A 179 6.10 16.65 -6.99
N PRO A 180 4.95 16.99 -7.61
CA PRO A 180 4.01 17.93 -7.01
C PRO A 180 3.64 17.43 -5.61
N GLU A 181 3.50 18.37 -4.68
CA GLU A 181 2.90 18.03 -3.41
C GLU A 181 1.50 17.49 -3.69
N PRO A 182 1.19 16.26 -3.26
CA PRO A 182 -0.15 15.78 -3.43
C PRO A 182 -1.07 16.75 -2.68
N PRO A 183 -2.25 17.05 -3.26
CA PRO A 183 -3.24 17.82 -2.53
C PRO A 183 -3.47 17.13 -1.18
N PRO A 184 -3.76 17.88 -0.12
CA PRO A 184 -3.98 17.35 1.24
C PRO A 184 -4.93 16.14 1.30
N GLU A 185 -5.77 15.98 0.29
CA GLU A 185 -6.76 14.92 0.12
C GLU A 185 -6.21 13.58 -0.41
N ALA A 186 -5.01 13.55 -1.00
CA ALA A 186 -4.42 12.32 -1.57
C ALA A 186 -3.79 11.41 -0.49
N TYR A 187 -3.35 11.98 0.60
CA TYR A 187 -3.13 11.26 1.86
C TYR A 187 -4.43 11.44 2.63
N GLY A 188 -5.17 10.35 2.89
CA GLY A 188 -6.36 10.47 3.72
C GLY A 188 -6.03 11.46 4.83
N GLU A 189 -6.78 12.57 4.90
CA GLU A 189 -6.55 13.67 5.85
C GLU A 189 -6.09 13.10 7.18
N VAL A 190 -5.00 13.62 7.73
CA VAL A 190 -4.74 13.42 9.15
C VAL A 190 -5.95 14.01 9.86
N GLY A 191 -6.94 13.12 10.21
CA GLY A 191 -8.24 13.53 10.72
C GLY A 191 -9.44 13.38 9.75
N GLY A 192 -9.26 12.94 8.49
CA GLY A 192 -10.36 12.65 7.54
C GLY A 192 -11.11 11.34 7.87
N PRO A 193 -12.26 11.09 7.17
CA PRO A 193 -13.06 9.90 7.40
C PRO A 193 -12.24 8.62 7.13
N ARG A 194 -12.17 7.71 8.13
CA ARG A 194 -11.45 6.44 8.01
C ARG A 194 -12.05 5.57 6.91
N ARG A 195 -11.20 4.91 6.12
CA ARG A 195 -11.60 4.11 4.95
C ARG A 195 -11.90 2.68 5.35
N VAL A 196 -13.14 2.27 5.07
CA VAL A 196 -13.68 0.94 5.40
C VAL A 196 -14.00 0.19 4.11
N ALA A 197 -13.53 -1.05 3.96
CA ALA A 197 -13.99 -1.98 2.94
C ALA A 197 -14.91 -3.04 3.53
N ILE A 198 -16.04 -3.31 2.90
CA ILE A 198 -16.89 -4.47 3.22
C ILE A 198 -16.54 -5.59 2.24
N VAL A 199 -15.92 -6.65 2.75
CA VAL A 199 -15.45 -7.79 1.96
C VAL A 199 -16.12 -9.10 2.39
N GLY A 200 -16.06 -10.12 1.55
CA GLY A 200 -16.65 -11.42 1.81
C GLY A 200 -17.19 -12.05 0.53
N ARG A 201 -17.48 -13.35 0.55
CA ARG A 201 -18.01 -14.10 -0.59
C ARG A 201 -19.38 -13.58 -1.06
N PRO A 202 -19.88 -13.95 -2.24
CA PRO A 202 -21.24 -13.63 -2.67
C PRO A 202 -22.31 -14.10 -1.67
N ASN A 203 -23.42 -13.36 -1.57
CA ASN A 203 -24.62 -13.71 -0.80
C ASN A 203 -24.48 -13.80 0.74
N VAL A 204 -23.36 -13.40 1.33
CA VAL A 204 -23.18 -13.31 2.79
C VAL A 204 -23.90 -12.11 3.41
N GLY A 205 -24.42 -11.16 2.59
CA GLY A 205 -25.20 -10.01 3.05
C GLY A 205 -24.44 -8.67 3.09
N LYS A 206 -23.34 -8.52 2.34
CA LYS A 206 -22.57 -7.26 2.25
C LYS A 206 -23.43 -6.07 1.84
N SER A 207 -24.23 -6.22 0.77
CA SER A 207 -25.14 -5.15 0.29
C SER A 207 -26.25 -4.84 1.29
N SER A 208 -26.73 -5.86 2.02
CA SER A 208 -27.72 -5.65 3.08
C SER A 208 -27.13 -4.86 4.24
N LEU A 209 -25.88 -5.18 4.63
CA LEU A 209 -25.15 -4.47 5.67
C LEU A 209 -24.92 -3.01 5.26
N LEU A 210 -24.35 -2.78 4.07
CA LEU A 210 -24.11 -1.43 3.57
C LEU A 210 -25.39 -0.60 3.52
N ASN A 211 -26.49 -1.16 2.98
CA ASN A 211 -27.77 -0.48 2.90
C ASN A 211 -28.37 -0.19 4.29
N LYS A 212 -28.13 -1.07 5.28
CA LYS A 212 -28.58 -0.84 6.66
C LYS A 212 -27.81 0.31 7.28
N LEU A 213 -26.48 0.29 7.17
CA LEU A 213 -25.60 1.37 7.66
C LEU A 213 -25.96 2.72 7.03
N ALA A 214 -26.19 2.76 5.71
CA ALA A 214 -26.55 3.99 5.00
C ALA A 214 -27.97 4.51 5.32
N LYS A 215 -28.87 3.69 5.86
CA LYS A 215 -30.24 4.09 6.18
C LYS A 215 -30.42 4.59 7.62
N GLU A 216 -29.65 4.06 8.56
CA GLU A 216 -29.80 4.38 9.98
C GLU A 216 -29.33 5.80 10.31
N ASP A 217 -28.36 6.34 9.55
CA ASP A 217 -27.79 7.66 9.80
C ASP A 217 -27.77 8.57 8.54
N ARG A 218 -28.91 8.67 7.84
CA ARG A 218 -29.16 9.78 6.90
C ARG A 218 -29.39 11.11 7.64
N ALA A 219 -28.55 11.44 8.60
CA ALA A 219 -28.40 12.81 9.06
C ALA A 219 -27.36 13.46 8.13
N VAL A 220 -27.90 14.10 7.07
CA VAL A 220 -27.33 15.26 6.39
C VAL A 220 -25.78 15.32 6.51
N VAL A 221 -25.08 14.62 5.62
CA VAL A 221 -23.80 15.16 5.18
C VAL A 221 -24.22 16.25 4.17
N ASP A 222 -24.54 17.44 4.68
CA ASP A 222 -24.58 18.64 3.85
C ASP A 222 -23.26 18.70 3.07
N ASP A 223 -23.37 19.06 1.79
CA ASP A 223 -22.26 19.35 0.91
C ASP A 223 -21.26 20.29 1.61
N ALA A 224 -20.37 19.73 2.41
CA ALA A 224 -19.17 20.43 2.82
C ALA A 224 -18.34 20.54 1.55
N ALA A 225 -18.44 21.70 0.91
CA ALA A 225 -17.67 22.05 -0.27
C ALA A 225 -16.19 21.75 -0.01
N GLY A 226 -15.63 20.75 -0.73
CA GLY A 226 -14.21 20.41 -0.69
C GLY A 226 -13.85 18.94 -0.57
N THR A 227 -14.77 18.01 -0.28
CA THR A 227 -14.44 16.57 -0.23
C THR A 227 -14.73 15.91 -1.58
N THR A 228 -13.72 15.77 -2.41
CA THR A 228 -13.81 14.97 -3.65
C THR A 228 -13.89 13.48 -3.28
N VAL A 229 -15.12 12.98 -3.17
CA VAL A 229 -15.37 11.54 -2.95
C VAL A 229 -15.37 10.85 -4.31
N ASP A 230 -14.55 9.79 -4.44
CA ASP A 230 -14.60 8.91 -5.61
C ASP A 230 -16.08 8.48 -5.81
N PRO A 231 -16.67 8.58 -7.01
CA PRO A 231 -18.08 8.25 -7.27
C PRO A 231 -18.45 6.80 -6.91
N VAL A 232 -17.48 5.98 -6.56
CA VAL A 232 -17.64 4.59 -6.13
C VAL A 232 -17.63 4.45 -4.60
N ASP A 233 -17.24 5.48 -3.86
CA ASP A 233 -17.15 5.51 -2.40
C ASP A 233 -18.40 6.19 -1.81
N GLU A 234 -18.71 5.92 -0.55
CA GLU A 234 -19.88 6.48 0.15
C GLU A 234 -19.48 6.94 1.56
N LEU A 235 -19.86 8.17 1.92
CA LEU A 235 -19.68 8.68 3.27
C LEU A 235 -20.91 8.29 4.11
N ILE A 236 -20.68 7.62 5.23
CA ILE A 236 -21.73 7.16 6.15
C ILE A 236 -21.37 7.61 7.55
N ALA A 237 -22.29 8.30 8.22
CA ALA A 237 -22.14 8.66 9.63
C ALA A 237 -22.49 7.46 10.51
N LEU A 238 -21.56 7.02 11.37
CA LEU A 238 -21.77 5.91 12.29
C LEU A 238 -21.11 6.21 13.64
N GLY A 239 -21.84 6.06 14.73
CA GLY A 239 -21.31 6.30 16.07
C GLY A 239 -20.82 7.73 16.29
N GLY A 240 -21.50 8.71 15.68
CA GLY A 240 -21.18 10.14 15.84
C GLY A 240 -20.01 10.65 15.00
N ARG A 241 -19.45 9.83 14.11
CA ARG A 241 -18.39 10.24 13.17
C ARG A 241 -18.64 9.73 11.75
N THR A 242 -18.05 10.40 10.76
CA THR A 242 -18.13 10.02 9.36
C THR A 242 -17.07 8.97 9.01
N TRP A 243 -17.50 7.94 8.28
CA TRP A 243 -16.66 6.88 7.72
C TRP A 243 -16.76 6.90 6.19
N ARG A 244 -15.68 6.56 5.50
CA ARG A 244 -15.68 6.42 4.04
C ARG A 244 -15.70 4.93 3.68
N PHE A 245 -16.84 4.46 3.20
CA PHE A 245 -16.97 3.11 2.68
C PHE A 245 -16.54 3.10 1.21
N ILE A 246 -15.49 2.31 0.91
CA ILE A 246 -14.87 2.26 -0.41
C ILE A 246 -15.46 1.12 -1.26
N ASP A 247 -15.46 1.31 -2.59
CA ASP A 247 -16.01 0.37 -3.60
C ASP A 247 -17.47 -0.06 -3.33
N THR A 248 -18.30 0.86 -2.87
CA THR A 248 -19.71 0.56 -2.56
C THR A 248 -20.53 0.20 -3.80
N ALA A 249 -20.17 0.70 -4.98
CA ALA A 249 -20.84 0.37 -6.25
C ALA A 249 -20.63 -1.12 -6.62
N GLY A 250 -19.47 -1.69 -6.35
CA GLY A 250 -19.20 -3.13 -6.52
C GLY A 250 -20.06 -3.99 -5.58
N VAL A 251 -20.32 -3.50 -4.38
CA VAL A 251 -21.19 -4.15 -3.39
C VAL A 251 -22.66 -4.10 -3.81
N ARG A 252 -23.13 -3.00 -4.44
CA ARG A 252 -24.55 -2.80 -4.85
C ARG A 252 -24.90 -3.44 -6.19
N LYS A 253 -24.02 -3.41 -7.22
CA LYS A 253 -24.33 -3.88 -8.59
C LYS A 253 -24.52 -5.39 -8.70
N ARG A 254 -24.04 -6.22 -7.77
CA ARG A 254 -24.15 -7.68 -7.79
C ARG A 254 -25.57 -8.24 -7.68
N ILE A 255 -26.60 -7.41 -7.51
CA ILE A 255 -28.00 -7.86 -7.48
C ILE A 255 -28.51 -8.26 -8.89
N LYS A 256 -27.83 -7.87 -9.98
CA LYS A 256 -28.33 -8.05 -11.36
C LYS A 256 -27.52 -8.96 -12.28
N GLU A 257 -26.34 -9.41 -11.93
CA GLU A 257 -25.48 -10.21 -12.83
C GLU A 257 -24.99 -11.49 -12.15
N ALA A 258 -25.81 -12.52 -12.19
CA ALA A 258 -25.41 -13.89 -11.92
C ALA A 258 -25.02 -14.54 -13.24
N SER A 259 -23.72 -14.55 -13.57
CA SER A 259 -22.98 -15.62 -14.28
C SER A 259 -21.72 -15.05 -14.95
N GLY A 260 -20.59 -15.63 -14.61
CA GLY A 260 -19.40 -15.58 -15.51
C GLY A 260 -18.15 -14.83 -15.06
N HIS A 261 -18.07 -14.21 -13.85
CA HIS A 261 -16.90 -13.35 -13.54
C HIS A 261 -16.33 -13.50 -12.11
N GLU A 262 -16.02 -14.73 -11.67
CA GLU A 262 -15.31 -14.93 -10.39
C GLU A 262 -13.93 -14.22 -10.37
N TYR A 263 -13.23 -14.21 -11.48
CA TYR A 263 -11.92 -13.56 -11.62
C TYR A 263 -12.00 -12.04 -11.38
N TYR A 264 -12.94 -11.34 -12.04
CA TYR A 264 -13.11 -9.89 -11.83
C TYR A 264 -13.63 -9.52 -10.44
N ALA A 265 -14.34 -10.44 -9.81
CA ALA A 265 -14.81 -10.28 -8.44
C ALA A 265 -13.68 -10.33 -7.41
N SER A 266 -12.67 -11.19 -7.64
CA SER A 266 -11.48 -11.28 -6.77
C SER A 266 -10.57 -10.07 -6.93
N LEU A 267 -10.35 -9.57 -8.16
CA LEU A 267 -9.56 -8.38 -8.41
C LEU A 267 -10.13 -7.14 -7.71
N ARG A 268 -11.44 -6.90 -7.81
CA ARG A 268 -12.10 -5.78 -7.12
C ARG A 268 -12.01 -5.91 -5.61
N THR A 269 -12.16 -7.10 -5.08
CA THR A 269 -12.02 -7.34 -3.63
C THR A 269 -10.61 -6.99 -3.18
N ASN A 270 -9.57 -7.35 -3.93
CA ASN A 270 -8.19 -7.01 -3.62
C ASN A 270 -7.95 -5.49 -3.69
N THR A 271 -8.44 -4.82 -4.74
CA THR A 271 -8.35 -3.35 -4.84
C THR A 271 -9.03 -2.64 -3.66
N ALA A 272 -10.21 -3.12 -3.24
CA ALA A 272 -10.90 -2.58 -2.08
C ALA A 272 -10.09 -2.80 -0.79
N ILE A 273 -9.49 -3.99 -0.61
CA ILE A 273 -8.61 -4.29 0.52
C ILE A 273 -7.40 -3.35 0.53
N GLU A 274 -6.76 -3.11 -0.60
CA GLU A 274 -5.57 -2.25 -0.70
C GLU A 274 -5.85 -0.78 -0.38
N ARG A 275 -7.04 -0.28 -0.76
CA ARG A 275 -7.46 1.11 -0.49
C ARG A 275 -7.97 1.32 0.93
N ALA A 276 -8.38 0.28 1.63
CA ALA A 276 -8.93 0.35 2.98
C ALA A 276 -7.85 0.55 4.05
N GLU A 277 -8.25 1.12 5.19
CA GLU A 277 -7.49 1.08 6.45
C GLU A 277 -7.98 -0.10 7.30
N VAL A 278 -9.29 -0.34 7.29
CA VAL A 278 -9.91 -1.47 7.99
C VAL A 278 -10.90 -2.19 7.07
N CYS A 279 -10.89 -3.51 7.14
CA CYS A 279 -11.83 -4.36 6.41
C CYS A 279 -12.85 -5.00 7.37
N VAL A 280 -14.12 -4.92 7.00
CA VAL A 280 -15.19 -5.71 7.61
C VAL A 280 -15.38 -6.96 6.77
N MET A 281 -14.86 -8.08 7.25
CA MET A 281 -15.08 -9.39 6.63
C MET A 281 -16.45 -9.93 7.05
N VAL A 282 -17.40 -9.96 6.11
CA VAL A 282 -18.74 -10.50 6.35
C VAL A 282 -18.77 -11.98 6.04
N VAL A 283 -19.11 -12.79 7.04
CA VAL A 283 -19.24 -14.25 6.95
C VAL A 283 -20.69 -14.61 7.23
N ASP A 284 -21.22 -15.58 6.50
CA ASP A 284 -22.55 -16.15 6.77
C ASP A 284 -22.48 -17.10 7.98
N GLY A 285 -22.97 -16.66 9.13
CA GLY A 285 -22.92 -17.46 10.38
C GLY A 285 -23.75 -18.73 10.33
N SER A 286 -24.78 -18.80 9.45
CA SER A 286 -25.63 -19.99 9.28
C SER A 286 -24.98 -21.13 8.48
N GLN A 287 -23.81 -20.87 7.86
CA GLN A 287 -23.10 -21.84 7.03
C GLN A 287 -21.68 -22.06 7.54
N PRO A 288 -21.04 -23.20 7.24
CA PRO A 288 -19.64 -23.42 7.57
C PRO A 288 -18.73 -22.36 6.94
N ILE A 289 -17.64 -22.00 7.65
CA ILE A 289 -16.59 -21.14 7.12
C ILE A 289 -15.99 -21.82 5.90
N SER A 290 -16.05 -21.15 4.75
CA SER A 290 -15.56 -21.71 3.48
C SER A 290 -14.09 -21.36 3.22
N GLU A 291 -13.44 -22.11 2.32
CA GLU A 291 -12.10 -21.78 1.86
C GLU A 291 -12.03 -20.37 1.22
N GLN A 292 -13.11 -19.93 0.56
CA GLN A 292 -13.15 -18.58 -0.02
C GLN A 292 -13.16 -17.51 1.07
N ASP A 293 -13.87 -17.74 2.19
CA ASP A 293 -13.82 -16.83 3.34
C ASP A 293 -12.40 -16.76 3.91
N LEU A 294 -11.73 -17.89 4.07
CA LEU A 294 -10.35 -17.95 4.58
C LEU A 294 -9.34 -17.28 3.63
N ARG A 295 -9.51 -17.41 2.31
CA ARG A 295 -8.67 -16.72 1.32
C ARG A 295 -8.80 -15.20 1.42
N ILE A 296 -10.02 -14.67 1.58
CA ILE A 296 -10.26 -13.25 1.73
C ILE A 296 -9.64 -12.73 3.05
N ILE A 297 -9.85 -13.47 4.16
CA ILE A 297 -9.26 -13.14 5.47
C ILE A 297 -7.73 -13.08 5.36
N THR A 298 -7.13 -14.07 4.70
CA THR A 298 -5.69 -14.12 4.48
C THR A 298 -5.21 -12.93 3.64
N ALA A 299 -5.92 -12.59 2.56
CA ALA A 299 -5.58 -11.45 1.72
C ALA A 299 -5.62 -10.12 2.50
N VAL A 300 -6.60 -9.92 3.39
CA VAL A 300 -6.66 -8.72 4.26
C VAL A 300 -5.45 -8.66 5.20
N ALA A 301 -5.11 -9.79 5.84
CA ALA A 301 -3.97 -9.86 6.76
C ALA A 301 -2.63 -9.64 6.04
N GLU A 302 -2.45 -10.22 4.85
CA GLU A 302 -1.25 -10.07 4.02
C GLU A 302 -1.10 -8.65 3.46
N ALA A 303 -2.23 -7.99 3.11
CA ALA A 303 -2.25 -6.58 2.74
C ALA A 303 -1.96 -5.64 3.93
N GLY A 304 -1.83 -6.16 5.14
CA GLY A 304 -1.52 -5.38 6.32
C GLY A 304 -2.67 -4.48 6.79
N ARG A 305 -3.93 -4.81 6.48
CA ARG A 305 -5.09 -4.00 6.86
C ARG A 305 -5.67 -4.46 8.19
N ALA A 306 -6.24 -3.50 8.94
CA ALA A 306 -7.02 -3.84 10.11
C ALA A 306 -8.24 -4.69 9.72
N LEU A 307 -8.65 -5.61 10.57
CA LEU A 307 -9.68 -6.61 10.26
C LEU A 307 -10.69 -6.73 11.40
N VAL A 308 -11.97 -6.67 11.03
CA VAL A 308 -13.11 -7.03 11.88
C VAL A 308 -13.90 -8.14 11.17
N ILE A 309 -14.24 -9.20 11.87
CA ILE A 309 -15.05 -10.30 11.32
C ILE A 309 -16.48 -10.16 11.79
N ALA A 310 -17.42 -10.00 10.85
CA ALA A 310 -18.84 -9.89 11.12
C ALA A 310 -19.56 -11.18 10.71
N PHE A 311 -19.98 -12.00 11.67
CA PHE A 311 -20.85 -13.14 11.45
C PHE A 311 -22.27 -12.65 11.26
N ASN A 312 -22.71 -12.60 10.00
CA ASN A 312 -24.02 -12.14 9.60
C ASN A 312 -25.04 -13.27 9.53
N LYS A 313 -26.31 -12.91 9.41
CA LYS A 313 -27.49 -13.81 9.43
C LYS A 313 -27.59 -14.58 10.76
N TRP A 314 -27.26 -13.90 11.84
CA TRP A 314 -27.26 -14.50 13.18
C TRP A 314 -28.66 -14.97 13.62
N ASP A 315 -29.70 -14.40 13.02
CA ASP A 315 -31.10 -14.82 13.17
C ASP A 315 -31.38 -16.26 12.67
N LEU A 316 -30.47 -16.84 11.89
CA LEU A 316 -30.54 -18.21 11.37
C LEU A 316 -29.60 -19.17 12.11
N VAL A 317 -28.88 -18.71 13.13
CA VAL A 317 -27.91 -19.50 13.89
C VAL A 317 -28.58 -20.06 15.14
N ASP A 318 -28.94 -21.33 15.13
CA ASP A 318 -29.43 -22.07 16.29
C ASP A 318 -28.29 -22.50 17.24
N GLU A 319 -28.64 -23.19 18.32
CA GLU A 319 -27.64 -23.63 19.33
C GLU A 319 -26.65 -24.65 18.76
N GLU A 320 -27.14 -25.57 17.91
CA GLU A 320 -26.29 -26.57 17.29
C GLU A 320 -25.30 -25.95 16.32
N ARG A 321 -25.76 -25.03 15.47
CA ARG A 321 -24.88 -24.27 14.56
C ARG A 321 -23.88 -23.42 15.32
N ARG A 322 -24.25 -22.81 16.43
CA ARG A 322 -23.35 -22.02 17.27
C ARG A 322 -22.20 -22.88 17.80
N TYR A 323 -22.51 -24.06 18.31
CA TYR A 323 -21.50 -25.00 18.79
C TYR A 323 -20.48 -25.39 17.69
N TYR A 324 -20.96 -25.65 16.47
CA TYR A 324 -20.05 -25.94 15.35
C TYR A 324 -19.24 -24.72 14.91
N LEU A 325 -19.87 -23.54 14.88
CA LEU A 325 -19.18 -22.30 14.50
C LEU A 325 -18.03 -21.96 15.47
N ASP A 326 -18.22 -22.16 16.76
CA ASP A 326 -17.14 -21.91 17.74
C ASP A 326 -15.94 -22.83 17.46
N ARG A 327 -16.17 -24.09 17.15
CA ARG A 327 -15.11 -25.03 16.75
C ARG A 327 -14.43 -24.67 15.43
N GLU A 328 -15.20 -24.23 14.44
CA GLU A 328 -14.67 -23.74 13.17
C GLU A 328 -13.78 -22.51 13.40
N VAL A 329 -14.22 -21.58 14.22
CA VAL A 329 -13.44 -20.40 14.59
C VAL A 329 -12.11 -20.78 15.24
N GLU A 330 -12.11 -21.72 16.19
CA GLU A 330 -10.88 -22.18 16.85
C GLU A 330 -9.92 -22.89 15.88
N ARG A 331 -10.45 -23.63 14.91
CA ARG A 331 -9.66 -24.40 13.95
C ARG A 331 -9.18 -23.52 12.77
N ASP A 332 -10.08 -22.75 12.17
CA ASP A 332 -9.88 -22.13 10.87
C ASP A 332 -9.38 -20.69 10.98
N LEU A 333 -9.74 -19.96 12.06
CA LEU A 333 -9.30 -18.58 12.29
C LEU A 333 -8.07 -18.46 13.19
N VAL A 334 -7.35 -19.57 13.40
CA VAL A 334 -6.13 -19.63 14.24
C VAL A 334 -5.02 -18.63 13.79
N ARG A 335 -5.04 -18.22 12.53
CA ARG A 335 -4.07 -17.23 11.99
C ARG A 335 -4.45 -15.80 12.28
N VAL A 336 -5.70 -15.52 12.60
CA VAL A 336 -6.23 -14.17 12.86
C VAL A 336 -7.01 -14.12 14.20
N PRO A 337 -6.46 -14.70 15.30
CA PRO A 337 -7.14 -14.73 16.60
C PRO A 337 -7.32 -13.32 17.18
N TRP A 338 -6.56 -12.37 16.65
CA TRP A 338 -6.53 -10.96 17.02
C TRP A 338 -7.67 -10.13 16.41
N ALA A 339 -8.37 -10.66 15.39
CA ALA A 339 -9.47 -9.96 14.76
C ALA A 339 -10.72 -9.99 15.65
N PRO A 340 -11.28 -8.84 16.05
CA PRO A 340 -12.53 -8.79 16.79
C PRO A 340 -13.67 -9.39 15.96
N ARG A 341 -14.58 -10.08 16.64
CA ARG A 341 -15.71 -10.78 16.06
C ARG A 341 -17.01 -10.17 16.54
N VAL A 342 -17.92 -9.88 15.61
CA VAL A 342 -19.23 -9.30 15.89
C VAL A 342 -20.31 -10.16 15.24
N ASN A 343 -21.33 -10.55 16.03
CA ASN A 343 -22.48 -11.27 15.52
C ASN A 343 -23.57 -10.28 15.18
N ILE A 344 -24.04 -10.28 13.93
CA ILE A 344 -25.00 -9.29 13.42
C ILE A 344 -26.13 -9.94 12.60
N THR A 345 -27.22 -9.22 12.48
CA THR A 345 -28.24 -9.50 11.47
C THR A 345 -28.45 -8.25 10.61
N ALA A 346 -27.74 -8.16 9.50
CA ALA A 346 -27.75 -6.99 8.61
C ALA A 346 -29.16 -6.65 8.08
N ARG A 347 -30.05 -7.66 7.94
CA ARG A 347 -31.43 -7.47 7.46
C ARG A 347 -32.27 -6.65 8.44
N THR A 348 -32.16 -6.90 9.74
CA THR A 348 -32.95 -6.23 10.79
C THR A 348 -32.19 -5.06 11.42
N GLY A 349 -30.85 -5.05 11.37
CA GLY A 349 -30.00 -4.13 12.08
C GLY A 349 -29.53 -4.62 13.45
N TRP A 350 -29.93 -5.83 13.83
CA TRP A 350 -29.57 -6.36 15.14
C TRP A 350 -28.06 -6.42 15.33
N HIS A 351 -27.57 -5.78 16.38
CA HIS A 351 -26.15 -5.64 16.76
C HIS A 351 -25.21 -5.03 15.71
N VAL A 352 -25.74 -4.32 14.70
CA VAL A 352 -24.93 -3.59 13.72
C VAL A 352 -24.16 -2.42 14.38
N ASP A 353 -24.72 -1.84 15.43
CA ASP A 353 -24.11 -0.82 16.30
C ASP A 353 -22.77 -1.28 16.91
N ARG A 354 -22.59 -2.59 17.14
CA ARG A 354 -21.35 -3.16 17.67
C ARG A 354 -20.17 -3.13 16.69
N LEU A 355 -20.42 -2.84 15.41
CA LEU A 355 -19.34 -2.69 14.44
C LEU A 355 -18.48 -1.47 14.73
N VAL A 356 -19.05 -0.36 15.18
CA VAL A 356 -18.31 0.88 15.44
C VAL A 356 -17.20 0.68 16.49
N PRO A 357 -17.50 0.20 17.69
CA PRO A 357 -16.43 -0.05 18.67
C PRO A 357 -15.41 -1.09 18.21
N ALA A 358 -15.82 -2.09 17.41
CA ALA A 358 -14.88 -3.07 16.85
C ALA A 358 -13.95 -2.45 15.80
N LEU A 359 -14.46 -1.55 14.95
CA LEU A 359 -13.68 -0.79 13.98
C LEU A 359 -12.69 0.16 14.68
N ASP A 360 -13.15 0.84 15.74
CA ASP A 360 -12.31 1.73 16.53
C ASP A 360 -11.16 0.98 17.19
N ALA A 361 -11.44 -0.13 17.87
CA ALA A 361 -10.40 -0.96 18.48
C ALA A 361 -9.41 -1.51 17.45
N ALA A 362 -9.90 -1.90 16.26
CA ALA A 362 -9.05 -2.41 15.19
C ALA A 362 -8.13 -1.33 14.61
N LEU A 363 -8.63 -0.11 14.41
CA LEU A 363 -7.83 1.02 13.94
C LEU A 363 -6.83 1.51 15.00
N GLU A 364 -7.21 1.54 16.28
CA GLU A 364 -6.31 1.85 17.38
C GLU A 364 -5.16 0.86 17.42
N GLY A 365 -5.44 -0.45 17.37
CA GLY A 365 -4.41 -1.48 17.30
C GLY A 365 -3.51 -1.34 16.08
N TRP A 366 -4.07 -0.92 14.93
CA TRP A 366 -3.36 -0.77 13.66
C TRP A 366 -2.41 0.44 13.66
N SER A 367 -2.78 1.53 14.33
CA SER A 367 -1.97 2.75 14.47
C SER A 367 -1.13 2.79 15.74
N THR A 368 -1.19 1.76 16.59
CA THR A 368 -0.46 1.73 17.86
C THR A 368 1.04 1.87 17.69
N ARG A 369 1.64 2.87 18.37
CA ARG A 369 3.07 3.11 18.43
C ARG A 369 3.65 2.64 19.75
N VAL A 370 4.61 1.72 19.70
CA VAL A 370 5.38 1.25 20.85
C VAL A 370 6.68 2.02 20.93
N GLY A 371 6.92 2.66 22.07
CA GLY A 371 8.18 3.38 22.31
C GLY A 371 9.37 2.43 22.32
N THR A 372 10.51 2.86 21.73
CA THR A 372 11.72 2.05 21.60
C THR A 372 12.22 1.49 22.92
N GLY A 373 12.14 2.26 24.02
CA GLY A 373 12.53 1.82 25.35
C GLY A 373 11.65 0.68 25.87
N ALA A 374 10.32 0.81 25.77
CA ALA A 374 9.36 -0.23 26.18
C ALA A 374 9.55 -1.51 25.37
N LEU A 375 9.71 -1.38 24.02
CA LEU A 375 9.98 -2.51 23.13
C LEU A 375 11.25 -3.27 23.54
N ASN A 376 12.37 -2.56 23.75
CA ASN A 376 13.63 -3.22 24.07
C ASN A 376 13.67 -3.79 25.49
N SER A 377 13.00 -3.18 26.46
CA SER A 377 12.80 -3.76 27.79
C SER A 377 12.00 -5.06 27.72
N PHE A 378 10.91 -5.08 26.94
CA PHE A 378 10.13 -6.29 26.67
C PHE A 378 10.98 -7.38 26.01
N LEU A 379 11.69 -7.06 24.92
CA LEU A 379 12.54 -8.02 24.21
C LEU A 379 13.64 -8.58 25.11
N GLY A 380 14.22 -7.77 26.00
CA GLY A 380 15.22 -8.20 26.98
C GLY A 380 14.66 -9.25 27.96
N ARG A 381 13.47 -9.00 28.52
CA ARG A 381 12.77 -9.97 29.37
C ARG A 381 12.44 -11.25 28.60
N LEU A 382 11.85 -11.11 27.40
CA LEU A 382 11.44 -12.23 26.56
C LEU A 382 12.63 -13.18 26.24
N VAL A 383 13.79 -12.62 25.85
CA VAL A 383 14.98 -13.40 25.53
C VAL A 383 15.59 -14.07 26.80
N SER A 384 15.47 -13.44 27.95
CA SER A 384 15.94 -14.01 29.23
C SER A 384 15.08 -15.20 29.67
N GLU A 385 13.76 -15.08 29.56
CA GLU A 385 12.80 -16.11 29.96
C GLU A 385 12.67 -17.24 28.95
N HIS A 386 12.73 -16.90 27.67
CA HIS A 386 12.53 -17.81 26.55
C HIS A 386 13.60 -17.62 25.48
N PRO A 387 14.85 -18.05 25.74
CA PRO A 387 15.93 -17.91 24.79
C PRO A 387 15.68 -18.78 23.54
N HIS A 388 16.21 -18.33 22.38
CA HIS A 388 16.15 -19.13 21.15
C HIS A 388 16.87 -20.49 21.36
N PRO A 389 16.31 -21.60 20.85
CA PRO A 389 16.97 -22.91 20.98
C PRO A 389 18.37 -22.93 20.37
N VAL A 390 19.30 -23.70 21.01
CA VAL A 390 20.63 -23.96 20.47
C VAL A 390 20.52 -24.94 19.31
N ARG A 391 21.03 -24.54 18.12
CA ARG A 391 21.13 -25.44 16.97
C ARG A 391 22.50 -25.32 16.31
N GLY A 392 23.11 -26.44 16.01
CA GLY A 392 24.43 -26.49 15.41
C GLY A 392 25.50 -25.76 16.23
N GLY A 393 25.41 -25.81 17.57
CA GLY A 393 26.32 -25.15 18.48
C GLY A 393 26.22 -23.62 18.52
N LYS A 394 25.17 -23.02 17.91
CA LYS A 394 24.90 -21.58 17.90
C LYS A 394 23.54 -21.27 18.51
N GLN A 395 23.49 -20.20 19.29
CA GLN A 395 22.25 -19.65 19.88
C GLN A 395 22.10 -18.21 19.41
N PRO A 396 21.30 -17.96 18.34
CA PRO A 396 21.03 -16.60 17.90
C PRO A 396 20.31 -15.81 19.00
N LYS A 397 20.64 -14.53 19.15
CA LYS A 397 20.03 -13.63 20.14
C LYS A 397 19.43 -12.41 19.45
N ILE A 398 18.31 -11.93 19.95
CA ILE A 398 17.80 -10.60 19.62
C ILE A 398 18.68 -9.61 20.38
N LEU A 399 19.29 -8.67 19.66
CA LEU A 399 20.18 -7.65 20.23
C LEU A 399 19.37 -6.41 20.61
N PHE A 400 18.50 -5.97 19.74
CA PHE A 400 17.53 -4.89 19.95
C PHE A 400 16.46 -4.93 18.88
N GLY A 401 15.39 -4.16 19.05
CA GLY A 401 14.32 -4.03 18.10
C GLY A 401 13.86 -2.58 17.93
N THR A 402 13.24 -2.30 16.79
CA THR A 402 12.56 -1.03 16.51
C THR A 402 11.24 -1.28 15.83
N GLN A 403 10.25 -0.44 16.07
CA GLN A 403 9.04 -0.41 15.27
C GLN A 403 9.29 0.49 14.06
N ALA A 404 9.34 -0.09 12.87
CA ALA A 404 9.64 0.62 11.63
C ALA A 404 8.41 1.38 11.08
N SER A 405 7.20 0.82 11.26
CA SER A 405 5.95 1.48 10.90
C SER A 405 4.82 1.14 11.86
N THR A 406 3.74 1.91 11.83
CA THR A 406 2.53 1.69 12.61
C THR A 406 1.37 1.12 11.80
N GLU A 407 1.33 1.33 10.50
CA GLU A 407 0.17 1.04 9.64
C GLU A 407 0.53 0.12 8.47
N PRO A 408 0.70 -1.19 8.68
CA PRO A 408 0.52 -1.96 9.91
C PRO A 408 1.73 -1.91 10.86
N PRO A 409 1.55 -2.24 12.15
CA PRO A 409 2.65 -2.37 13.10
C PRO A 409 3.73 -3.34 12.60
N THR A 410 4.90 -2.80 12.27
CA THR A 410 6.02 -3.56 11.72
C THR A 410 7.24 -3.41 12.62
N PHE A 411 7.75 -4.51 13.13
CA PHE A 411 8.91 -4.57 14.00
C PHE A 411 10.10 -5.17 13.26
N VAL A 412 11.25 -4.52 13.40
CA VAL A 412 12.54 -5.01 12.89
C VAL A 412 13.42 -5.40 14.06
N LEU A 413 13.75 -6.69 14.14
CA LEU A 413 14.63 -7.26 15.17
C LEU A 413 16.04 -7.37 14.62
N PHE A 414 16.99 -6.75 15.27
CA PHE A 414 18.41 -6.91 14.97
C PHE A 414 18.96 -8.09 15.78
N THR A 415 19.55 -9.07 15.09
CA THR A 415 19.87 -10.36 15.67
C THR A 415 21.34 -10.72 15.46
N SER A 416 21.91 -11.53 16.36
CA SER A 416 23.27 -12.03 16.21
C SER A 416 23.44 -13.11 15.14
N GLY A 417 22.34 -13.71 14.70
CA GLY A 417 22.24 -14.75 13.67
C GLY A 417 20.80 -14.94 13.26
N GLN A 418 20.55 -15.87 12.33
CA GLN A 418 19.20 -16.16 11.82
C GLN A 418 18.35 -16.82 12.92
N LEU A 419 17.19 -16.22 13.23
CA LEU A 419 16.14 -16.81 14.08
C LEU A 419 15.24 -17.71 13.23
N GLU A 420 14.70 -18.73 13.82
CA GLU A 420 13.73 -19.60 13.15
C GLU A 420 12.37 -18.93 12.99
N ALA A 421 11.63 -19.30 11.95
CA ALA A 421 10.29 -18.78 11.70
C ALA A 421 9.31 -19.07 12.85
N SER A 422 9.49 -20.22 13.53
CA SER A 422 8.71 -20.60 14.72
C SER A 422 8.94 -19.63 15.88
N TYR A 423 10.20 -19.22 16.09
CA TYR A 423 10.56 -18.26 17.14
C TYR A 423 10.09 -16.84 16.80
N LEU A 424 10.12 -16.43 15.54
CA LEU A 424 9.57 -15.15 15.11
C LEU A 424 8.06 -15.08 15.34
N ARG A 425 7.31 -16.15 15.05
CA ARG A 425 5.87 -16.25 15.37
C ARG A 425 5.60 -16.22 16.88
N PHE A 426 6.49 -16.83 17.67
CA PHE A 426 6.41 -16.73 19.12
C PHE A 426 6.61 -15.29 19.59
N VAL A 427 7.62 -14.58 19.08
CA VAL A 427 7.87 -13.16 19.39
C VAL A 427 6.67 -12.30 19.00
N GLU A 428 6.09 -12.52 17.79
CA GLU A 428 4.89 -11.82 17.34
C GLU A 428 3.72 -12.00 18.32
N ARG A 429 3.45 -13.24 18.73
CA ARG A 429 2.39 -13.52 19.69
C ARG A 429 2.62 -12.81 21.02
N ARG A 430 3.84 -12.84 21.54
CA ARG A 430 4.20 -12.19 22.80
C ARG A 430 4.13 -10.66 22.72
N LEU A 431 4.46 -10.07 21.55
CA LEU A 431 4.26 -8.64 21.28
C LEU A 431 2.77 -8.26 21.34
N ARG A 432 1.89 -9.11 20.80
CA ARG A 432 0.44 -8.89 20.87
C ARG A 432 -0.09 -8.96 22.31
N GLU A 433 0.38 -9.95 23.07
CA GLU A 433 0.00 -10.13 24.48
C GLU A 433 0.42 -8.93 25.34
N GLU A 434 1.61 -8.35 25.10
CA GLU A 434 2.14 -7.22 25.86
C GLU A 434 1.54 -5.88 25.46
N PHE A 435 1.37 -5.62 24.14
CA PHE A 435 1.02 -4.29 23.62
C PHE A 435 -0.38 -4.20 23.00
N GLY A 436 -1.15 -5.27 22.94
CA GLY A 436 -2.51 -5.31 22.42
C GLY A 436 -2.58 -5.63 20.94
N PHE A 437 -2.61 -4.66 20.04
CA PHE A 437 -2.78 -4.80 18.59
C PHE A 437 -4.07 -5.54 18.19
N VAL A 438 -5.17 -5.25 18.87
CA VAL A 438 -6.49 -5.81 18.53
C VAL A 438 -6.87 -5.39 17.12
N GLY A 439 -7.38 -6.33 16.34
CA GLY A 439 -7.84 -6.07 14.97
C GLY A 439 -6.75 -5.74 13.94
N SER A 440 -5.48 -5.82 14.32
CA SER A 440 -4.36 -5.45 13.45
C SER A 440 -3.41 -6.62 13.18
N PRO A 441 -2.96 -6.85 11.94
CA PRO A 441 -1.80 -7.70 11.69
C PRO A 441 -0.54 -7.05 12.28
N VAL A 442 0.40 -7.87 12.75
CA VAL A 442 1.72 -7.43 13.23
C VAL A 442 2.78 -8.13 12.39
N HIS A 443 3.70 -7.36 11.84
CA HIS A 443 4.80 -7.90 11.07
C HIS A 443 6.10 -7.88 11.88
N VAL A 444 6.77 -9.03 11.96
CA VAL A 444 8.07 -9.15 12.62
C VAL A 444 9.12 -9.57 11.59
N GLN A 445 10.08 -8.71 11.35
CA GLN A 445 11.20 -8.94 10.44
C GLN A 445 12.49 -9.08 11.24
N GLN A 446 13.46 -9.83 10.73
CA GLN A 446 14.77 -9.93 11.34
C GLN A 446 15.88 -9.42 10.41
N ARG A 447 16.88 -8.79 11.00
CA ARG A 447 18.13 -8.37 10.35
C ARG A 447 19.34 -8.98 11.07
N PRO A 448 19.85 -10.13 10.61
CA PRO A 448 21.03 -10.73 11.18
C PRO A 448 22.25 -9.86 10.94
N ARG A 449 23.11 -9.72 11.98
CA ARG A 449 24.37 -9.01 11.87
C ARG A 449 25.29 -9.76 10.88
N LYS A 450 25.69 -9.12 9.79
CA LYS A 450 26.68 -9.68 8.87
C LYS A 450 28.00 -9.92 9.64
N LYS A 451 28.53 -11.15 9.62
CA LYS A 451 29.89 -11.41 10.09
C LYS A 451 30.83 -10.53 9.29
N ARG A 452 31.66 -9.71 9.97
CA ARG A 452 32.86 -9.15 9.35
C ARG A 452 33.74 -10.34 8.99
N GLU A 453 33.95 -10.58 7.71
CA GLU A 453 35.05 -11.44 7.28
C GLU A 453 36.34 -10.83 7.85
N ARG A 454 36.97 -11.57 8.76
CA ARG A 454 38.36 -11.24 9.18
C ARG A 454 39.23 -11.45 7.94
N ARG A 455 39.69 -10.37 7.36
CA ARG A 455 40.87 -10.39 6.50
C ARG A 455 42.10 -10.74 7.30
#